data_f5d184ae34f6b90dab6ae08161f4cf56
#
_entry.id   f5d184ae34f6b90dab6ae08161f4cf56
#
_cell.length_a   1.000
_cell.length_b   1.000
_cell.length_c   1.000
_cell.angle_alpha   90.00
_cell.angle_beta   90.00
_cell.angle_gamma   90.00
#
_symmetry.space_group_name_H-M   'P 1'
#
loop_
_entity.id
_entity.type
_entity.pdbx_description
1 polymer ?
#
loop_
_entity_poly.entity_id
_entity_poly.type
_entity_poly.pdbx_seq_one_letter_code
_entity_poly.pdbx_strand_id
1 'polypeptide(L)'
;MKQVCILGNGQLGRMLRQAGEPLGIAVWPVGLDAEPEAVPFAQSIITAEIERWPETALTRELARHPAFVNRDVFPIIADRLTQKQLFDKLNLATAPWQLLASADEWPGVFDRLGELAIVKRRVGGYDGRGQWRLRATETAQLPDDCYGECIVEQGINFSGEVSLVGARGHDGSTVFYPLTHNLHQDGILRTSVAFPQANAAQQAQAEAMLGAILSELNYVGVMAMECFVTPAGLLINELAPRVHNSGHWTQNGASISQFELHLRAITGLPLPQPVINSPSVMVNLIGTDLNYDWLKLPLVHLHWYDKEVRPGRKVGHLNLNDADTDRLSATLEALVPLLPPEYASGITWAQSKLL
;
A
#
# COMPACT_ATOMS: atom_id res chain seq x y z
N MET A 1 -0.64 16.77 25.28
CA MET A 1 -0.54 16.53 23.82
C MET A 1 -0.27 15.05 23.63
N LYS A 2 -1.03 14.37 22.76
CA LYS A 2 -0.73 12.96 22.43
C LYS A 2 0.57 12.90 21.63
N GLN A 3 1.38 11.90 21.90
CA GLN A 3 2.64 11.67 21.19
C GLN A 3 2.58 10.33 20.46
N VAL A 4 3.12 10.29 19.26
CA VAL A 4 3.20 9.09 18.42
C VAL A 4 4.63 8.94 17.92
N CYS A 5 5.26 7.80 18.22
CA CYS A 5 6.51 7.40 17.58
C CYS A 5 6.22 6.48 16.40
N ILE A 6 6.87 6.74 15.28
CA ILE A 6 6.74 5.92 14.07
C ILE A 6 8.08 5.24 13.81
N LEU A 7 8.09 3.93 13.85
CA LEU A 7 9.27 3.14 13.45
C LEU A 7 9.45 3.24 11.93
N GLY A 8 10.52 3.92 11.54
CA GLY A 8 10.82 4.37 10.19
C GLY A 8 10.77 5.89 10.08
N ASN A 9 11.64 6.45 9.25
CA ASN A 9 11.75 7.89 8.99
C ASN A 9 11.69 8.22 7.48
N GLY A 10 10.98 7.40 6.73
CA GLY A 10 10.76 7.59 5.30
C GLY A 10 9.63 8.60 4.98
N GLN A 11 9.16 8.56 3.74
CA GLN A 11 8.11 9.48 3.28
C GLN A 11 6.77 9.29 4.01
N LEU A 12 6.42 8.06 4.40
CA LEU A 12 5.15 7.80 5.08
C LEU A 12 5.17 8.42 6.49
N GLY A 13 6.27 8.24 7.23
CA GLY A 13 6.47 8.88 8.52
C GLY A 13 6.43 10.41 8.45
N ARG A 14 7.05 11.00 7.41
CA ARG A 14 6.97 12.44 7.14
C ARG A 14 5.52 12.90 6.91
N MET A 15 4.75 12.20 6.08
CA MET A 15 3.36 12.56 5.80
C MET A 15 2.44 12.33 7.02
N LEU A 16 2.70 11.31 7.83
CA LEU A 16 2.03 11.13 9.10
C LEU A 16 2.31 12.30 10.06
N ARG A 17 3.56 12.76 10.14
CA ARG A 17 3.90 13.93 10.95
C ARG A 17 3.15 15.17 10.48
N GLN A 18 3.14 15.44 9.17
CA GLN A 18 2.40 16.57 8.60
C GLN A 18 0.91 16.51 8.93
N ALA A 19 0.30 15.31 8.87
CA ALA A 19 -1.11 15.12 9.21
C ALA A 19 -1.41 15.25 10.70
N GLY A 20 -0.44 15.02 11.58
CA GLY A 20 -0.58 15.14 13.02
C GLY A 20 -0.54 16.58 13.54
N GLU A 21 0.17 17.47 12.85
CA GLU A 21 0.36 18.86 13.29
C GLU A 21 -0.97 19.62 13.51
N PRO A 22 -1.94 19.62 12.57
CA PRO A 22 -3.23 20.28 12.77
C PRO A 22 -4.08 19.68 13.91
N LEU A 23 -3.84 18.41 14.24
CA LEU A 23 -4.54 17.71 15.32
C LEU A 23 -3.90 17.94 16.71
N GLY A 24 -2.80 18.67 16.79
CA GLY A 24 -2.02 18.80 18.01
C GLY A 24 -1.37 17.49 18.48
N ILE A 25 -1.11 16.57 17.55
CA ILE A 25 -0.39 15.31 17.82
C ILE A 25 1.07 15.51 17.47
N ALA A 26 1.96 15.32 18.44
CA ALA A 26 3.40 15.32 18.20
C ALA A 26 3.81 13.96 17.60
N VAL A 27 4.20 13.94 16.33
CA VAL A 27 4.59 12.71 15.62
C VAL A 27 6.09 12.71 15.40
N TRP A 28 6.72 11.61 15.81
CA TRP A 28 8.18 11.39 15.77
C TRP A 28 8.51 10.20 14.88
N PRO A 29 8.78 10.40 13.57
CA PRO A 29 9.38 9.38 12.73
C PRO A 29 10.82 9.11 13.21
N VAL A 30 11.15 7.85 13.42
CA VAL A 30 12.41 7.44 14.04
C VAL A 30 13.18 6.52 13.11
N GLY A 31 14.44 6.87 12.81
CA GLY A 31 15.34 6.00 12.05
C GLY A 31 15.62 4.69 12.80
N LEU A 32 15.83 3.62 12.04
CA LEU A 32 16.09 2.29 12.61
C LEU A 32 17.42 2.19 13.38
N ASP A 33 18.31 3.13 13.13
CA ASP A 33 19.64 3.30 13.71
C ASP A 33 19.71 4.39 14.79
N ALA A 34 18.56 4.97 15.16
CA ALA A 34 18.51 5.99 16.21
C ALA A 34 18.84 5.38 17.59
N GLU A 35 19.50 6.17 18.44
CA GLU A 35 19.76 5.77 19.81
C GLU A 35 18.46 5.78 20.62
N PRO A 36 18.17 4.73 21.41
CA PRO A 36 16.93 4.62 22.17
C PRO A 36 16.65 5.82 23.08
N GLU A 37 17.70 6.40 23.68
CA GLU A 37 17.61 7.54 24.60
C GLU A 37 17.15 8.83 23.94
N ALA A 38 17.27 8.91 22.60
CA ALA A 38 16.84 10.08 21.82
C ALA A 38 15.34 10.06 21.50
N VAL A 39 14.63 8.98 21.83
CA VAL A 39 13.22 8.77 21.44
C VAL A 39 12.29 8.86 22.64
N PRO A 40 11.19 9.64 22.57
CA PRO A 40 10.27 9.82 23.69
C PRO A 40 9.29 8.63 23.84
N PHE A 41 9.79 7.43 24.09
CA PHE A 41 8.98 6.21 24.16
C PHE A 41 7.93 6.22 25.25
N ALA A 42 8.32 6.60 26.46
CA ALA A 42 7.53 6.37 27.67
C ALA A 42 6.16 7.03 27.66
N GLN A 43 5.96 8.03 26.79
CA GLN A 43 4.73 8.81 26.69
C GLN A 43 4.08 8.68 25.30
N SER A 44 4.61 7.82 24.44
CA SER A 44 4.18 7.71 23.04
C SER A 44 3.35 6.46 22.80
N ILE A 45 2.38 6.60 21.90
CA ILE A 45 1.83 5.47 21.15
C ILE A 45 2.82 5.16 20.04
N ILE A 46 3.08 3.89 19.79
CA ILE A 46 4.07 3.45 18.81
C ILE A 46 3.35 2.78 17.65
N THR A 47 3.72 3.14 16.44
CA THR A 47 3.31 2.51 15.18
C THR A 47 4.50 2.37 14.25
N ALA A 48 4.33 1.81 13.05
CA ALA A 48 5.38 1.68 12.06
C ALA A 48 4.90 2.13 10.67
N GLU A 49 5.82 2.67 9.89
CA GLU A 49 5.60 2.95 8.45
C GLU A 49 6.18 1.85 7.55
N ILE A 50 6.83 0.86 8.13
CA ILE A 50 7.45 -0.29 7.49
C ILE A 50 6.88 -1.57 8.10
N GLU A 51 6.94 -2.66 7.37
CA GLU A 51 6.34 -3.95 7.78
C GLU A 51 7.37 -4.85 8.46
N ARG A 52 8.64 -4.64 8.17
CA ARG A 52 9.76 -5.40 8.69
C ARG A 52 10.95 -4.48 8.96
N TRP A 53 11.67 -4.77 10.01
CA TRP A 53 12.85 -4.00 10.42
C TRP A 53 13.97 -4.93 10.89
N PRO A 54 15.25 -4.50 10.75
CA PRO A 54 16.39 -5.22 11.30
C PRO A 54 16.35 -5.18 12.84
N GLU A 55 17.03 -6.12 13.45
CA GLU A 55 17.18 -6.14 14.90
C GLU A 55 18.29 -5.16 15.32
N THR A 56 17.90 -4.03 15.89
CA THR A 56 18.78 -3.02 16.48
C THR A 56 18.43 -2.84 17.96
N ALA A 57 19.23 -2.06 18.72
CA ALA A 57 18.89 -1.71 20.10
C ALA A 57 17.53 -1.04 20.19
N LEU A 58 17.26 -0.08 19.30
CA LEU A 58 16.00 0.63 19.20
C LEU A 58 14.82 -0.30 18.88
N THR A 59 14.93 -1.10 17.83
CA THR A 59 13.83 -1.95 17.37
C THR A 59 13.48 -3.05 18.36
N ARG A 60 14.47 -3.56 19.10
CA ARG A 60 14.22 -4.50 20.21
C ARG A 60 13.42 -3.89 21.35
N GLU A 61 13.73 -2.64 21.70
CA GLU A 61 13.00 -1.92 22.75
C GLU A 61 11.58 -1.60 22.29
N LEU A 62 11.41 -1.02 21.10
CA LEU A 62 10.10 -0.68 20.51
C LEU A 62 9.22 -1.92 20.36
N ALA A 63 9.73 -3.00 19.81
CA ALA A 63 8.98 -4.23 19.58
C ALA A 63 8.41 -4.86 20.87
N ARG A 64 8.98 -4.54 22.03
CA ARG A 64 8.51 -5.01 23.35
C ARG A 64 7.65 -3.99 24.08
N HIS A 65 7.56 -2.77 23.56
CA HIS A 65 6.87 -1.71 24.25
C HIS A 65 5.36 -1.95 24.26
N PRO A 66 4.67 -1.84 25.43
CA PRO A 66 3.24 -2.16 25.53
C PRO A 66 2.34 -1.23 24.71
N ALA A 67 2.79 -0.01 24.41
CA ALA A 67 2.08 0.95 23.58
C ALA A 67 2.33 0.79 22.07
N PHE A 68 3.03 -0.27 21.62
CA PHE A 68 3.20 -0.56 20.20
C PHE A 68 1.93 -1.20 19.66
N VAL A 69 1.15 -0.38 18.96
CA VAL A 69 -0.12 -0.79 18.35
C VAL A 69 0.14 -1.79 17.23
N ASN A 70 -0.61 -2.89 17.21
CA ASN A 70 -0.50 -3.97 16.22
C ASN A 70 0.85 -4.72 16.23
N ARG A 71 1.60 -4.67 17.31
CA ARG A 71 2.91 -5.32 17.44
C ARG A 71 2.89 -6.77 16.91
N ASP A 72 1.88 -7.53 17.27
CA ASP A 72 1.76 -8.96 16.95
C ASP A 72 1.16 -9.19 15.55
N VAL A 73 0.67 -8.14 14.89
CA VAL A 73 0.11 -8.20 13.52
C VAL A 73 1.19 -8.06 12.45
N PHE A 74 2.19 -7.20 12.69
CA PHE A 74 3.24 -6.96 11.70
C PHE A 74 3.93 -8.24 11.21
N PRO A 75 4.34 -9.19 12.07
CA PRO A 75 4.96 -10.44 11.63
C PRO A 75 4.04 -11.31 10.78
N ILE A 76 2.72 -11.30 11.06
CA ILE A 76 1.73 -12.08 10.32
C ILE A 76 1.60 -11.55 8.88
N ILE A 77 1.58 -10.23 8.73
CA ILE A 77 1.38 -9.60 7.41
C ILE A 77 2.70 -9.51 6.64
N ALA A 78 3.83 -9.34 7.29
CA ALA A 78 5.13 -9.23 6.64
C ALA A 78 5.62 -10.54 5.97
N ASP A 79 5.09 -11.69 6.38
CA ASP A 79 5.38 -13.00 5.77
C ASP A 79 4.21 -13.44 4.88
N ARG A 80 4.45 -13.59 3.57
CA ARG A 80 3.42 -14.02 2.61
C ARG A 80 2.81 -15.38 2.93
N LEU A 81 3.56 -16.28 3.57
CA LEU A 81 3.01 -17.58 3.99
C LEU A 81 1.91 -17.39 5.03
N THR A 82 2.21 -16.67 6.11
CA THR A 82 1.22 -16.42 7.19
C THR A 82 0.07 -15.55 6.71
N GLN A 83 0.33 -14.62 5.79
CA GLN A 83 -0.70 -13.81 5.16
C GLN A 83 -1.67 -14.68 4.32
N LYS A 84 -1.16 -15.64 3.53
CA LYS A 84 -2.00 -16.58 2.77
C LYS A 84 -2.79 -17.53 3.68
N GLN A 85 -2.16 -18.03 4.74
CA GLN A 85 -2.83 -18.83 5.75
C GLN A 85 -3.97 -18.09 6.45
N LEU A 86 -3.81 -16.76 6.66
CA LEU A 86 -4.89 -15.91 7.17
C LEU A 86 -6.06 -15.83 6.17
N PHE A 87 -5.79 -15.68 4.86
CA PHE A 87 -6.85 -15.68 3.85
C PHE A 87 -7.59 -17.01 3.81
N ASP A 88 -6.88 -18.12 3.85
CA ASP A 88 -7.48 -19.47 3.89
C ASP A 88 -8.35 -19.66 5.16
N LYS A 89 -7.83 -19.25 6.33
CA LYS A 89 -8.56 -19.30 7.59
C LYS A 89 -9.88 -18.52 7.54
N LEU A 90 -9.88 -17.36 6.88
CA LEU A 90 -11.05 -16.49 6.74
C LEU A 90 -11.89 -16.83 5.50
N ASN A 91 -11.50 -17.85 4.75
CA ASN A 91 -12.15 -18.26 3.49
C ASN A 91 -12.27 -17.12 2.49
N LEU A 92 -11.21 -16.29 2.38
CA LEU A 92 -11.13 -15.16 1.48
C LEU A 92 -10.49 -15.53 0.15
N ALA A 93 -11.01 -14.97 -0.93
CA ALA A 93 -10.54 -15.27 -2.28
C ALA A 93 -9.14 -14.68 -2.53
N THR A 94 -8.20 -15.52 -2.91
CA THR A 94 -6.83 -15.15 -3.33
C THR A 94 -6.39 -16.12 -4.44
N ALA A 95 -5.28 -15.81 -5.14
CA ALA A 95 -4.71 -16.73 -6.11
C ALA A 95 -4.40 -18.09 -5.43
N PRO A 96 -4.72 -19.23 -6.06
CA PRO A 96 -4.29 -20.54 -5.57
C PRO A 96 -2.78 -20.55 -5.32
N TRP A 97 -2.36 -21.14 -4.21
CA TRP A 97 -0.98 -21.04 -3.76
C TRP A 97 -0.50 -22.28 -2.99
N GLN A 98 0.80 -22.40 -2.82
CA GLN A 98 1.45 -23.34 -1.91
C GLN A 98 2.82 -22.84 -1.46
N LEU A 99 3.37 -23.42 -0.40
CA LEU A 99 4.77 -23.30 -0.05
C LEU A 99 5.61 -24.06 -1.09
N LEU A 100 6.73 -23.50 -1.51
CA LEU A 100 7.69 -24.17 -2.38
C LEU A 100 8.85 -24.69 -1.51
N ALA A 101 8.76 -25.95 -1.08
CA ALA A 101 9.72 -26.52 -0.13
C ALA A 101 10.98 -27.06 -0.82
N SER A 102 10.86 -27.63 -2.04
CA SER A 102 12.00 -28.20 -2.78
C SER A 102 11.82 -28.10 -4.29
N ALA A 103 12.93 -28.34 -5.02
CA ALA A 103 12.95 -28.34 -6.48
C ALA A 103 12.14 -29.52 -7.08
N ASP A 104 12.02 -30.63 -6.36
CA ASP A 104 11.30 -31.82 -6.82
C ASP A 104 9.77 -31.60 -6.89
N GLU A 105 9.29 -30.51 -6.31
CA GLU A 105 7.85 -30.20 -6.31
C GLU A 105 7.35 -29.59 -7.63
N TRP A 106 8.24 -29.13 -8.53
CA TRP A 106 7.85 -28.42 -9.74
C TRP A 106 6.80 -29.13 -10.61
N PRO A 107 6.91 -30.44 -10.90
CA PRO A 107 5.86 -31.11 -11.68
C PRO A 107 4.49 -30.96 -11.04
N GLY A 108 4.37 -31.21 -9.73
CA GLY A 108 3.13 -31.07 -9.00
C GLY A 108 2.63 -29.63 -8.80
N VAL A 109 3.55 -28.64 -8.86
CA VAL A 109 3.19 -27.22 -8.84
C VAL A 109 2.39 -26.86 -10.10
N PHE A 110 2.91 -27.21 -11.28
CA PHE A 110 2.23 -26.90 -12.54
C PHE A 110 0.95 -27.70 -12.73
N ASP A 111 0.89 -28.93 -12.23
CA ASP A 111 -0.35 -29.72 -12.23
C ASP A 111 -1.46 -29.06 -11.41
N ARG A 112 -1.13 -28.40 -10.31
CA ARG A 112 -2.11 -27.75 -9.42
C ARG A 112 -2.40 -26.31 -9.80
N LEU A 113 -1.39 -25.54 -10.17
CA LEU A 113 -1.47 -24.10 -10.38
C LEU A 113 -1.56 -23.68 -11.85
N GLY A 114 -1.46 -24.65 -12.78
CA GLY A 114 -1.56 -24.42 -14.22
C GLY A 114 -0.22 -23.97 -14.84
N GLU A 115 -0.28 -23.51 -16.09
CA GLU A 115 0.91 -23.27 -16.94
C GLU A 115 1.81 -22.12 -16.50
N LEU A 116 1.30 -21.22 -15.65
CA LEU A 116 2.02 -20.02 -15.18
C LEU A 116 2.03 -20.00 -13.65
N ALA A 117 3.23 -20.00 -13.11
CA ALA A 117 3.48 -19.88 -11.67
C ALA A 117 4.23 -18.58 -11.35
N ILE A 118 3.84 -17.93 -10.27
CA ILE A 118 4.49 -16.75 -9.73
C ILE A 118 5.12 -17.13 -8.40
N VAL A 119 6.43 -17.20 -8.35
CA VAL A 119 7.19 -17.45 -7.13
C VAL A 119 7.43 -16.14 -6.43
N LYS A 120 7.17 -16.07 -5.12
CA LYS A 120 7.38 -14.87 -4.31
C LYS A 120 8.13 -15.23 -3.04
N ARG A 121 9.18 -14.50 -2.71
CA ARG A 121 9.80 -14.61 -1.39
C ARG A 121 8.78 -14.34 -0.30
N ARG A 122 8.80 -15.13 0.75
CA ARG A 122 7.91 -14.97 1.90
C ARG A 122 8.07 -13.59 2.53
N VAL A 123 9.31 -13.13 2.67
CA VAL A 123 9.63 -11.85 3.33
C VAL A 123 10.60 -11.01 2.48
N GLY A 124 10.53 -9.70 2.61
CA GLY A 124 11.49 -8.76 2.02
C GLY A 124 11.31 -8.46 0.52
N GLY A 125 10.28 -8.99 -0.14
CA GLY A 125 9.93 -8.63 -1.52
C GLY A 125 9.07 -7.37 -1.56
N TYR A 126 9.44 -6.39 -2.40
CA TYR A 126 8.68 -5.16 -2.64
C TYR A 126 8.98 -4.63 -4.05
N ASP A 127 8.03 -3.87 -4.63
CA ASP A 127 8.18 -3.27 -5.96
C ASP A 127 8.70 -4.29 -7.00
N GLY A 128 8.12 -5.52 -7.04
CA GLY A 128 8.49 -6.60 -7.97
C GLY A 128 9.80 -7.35 -7.64
N ARG A 129 10.53 -6.97 -6.60
CA ARG A 129 11.75 -7.67 -6.18
C ARG A 129 11.42 -8.95 -5.41
N GLY A 130 12.27 -9.98 -5.57
CA GLY A 130 12.06 -11.29 -4.94
C GLY A 130 10.84 -12.02 -5.50
N GLN A 131 10.54 -11.81 -6.79
CA GLN A 131 9.47 -12.45 -7.52
C GLN A 131 9.99 -12.99 -8.84
N TRP A 132 9.57 -14.19 -9.20
CA TRP A 132 9.89 -14.85 -10.46
C TRP A 132 8.65 -15.37 -11.14
N ARG A 133 8.61 -15.24 -12.45
CA ARG A 133 7.54 -15.71 -13.30
C ARG A 133 8.02 -16.92 -14.09
N LEU A 134 7.42 -18.08 -13.87
CA LEU A 134 7.86 -19.34 -14.47
C LEU A 134 6.70 -19.98 -15.24
N ARG A 135 7.04 -20.58 -16.40
CA ARG A 135 6.10 -21.34 -17.21
C ARG A 135 6.42 -22.84 -17.14
N ALA A 136 5.39 -23.68 -17.25
CA ALA A 136 5.52 -25.14 -17.24
C ALA A 136 6.44 -25.67 -18.37
N THR A 137 6.57 -24.91 -19.46
CA THR A 137 7.44 -25.25 -20.61
C THR A 137 8.91 -24.83 -20.42
N GLU A 138 9.23 -24.13 -19.33
CA GLU A 138 10.56 -23.60 -19.06
C GLU A 138 11.22 -24.40 -17.92
N THR A 139 12.54 -24.57 -18.00
CA THR A 139 13.28 -25.10 -16.86
C THR A 139 13.29 -24.04 -15.76
N ALA A 140 12.75 -24.38 -14.60
CA ALA A 140 12.73 -23.48 -13.46
C ALA A 140 14.16 -23.17 -13.00
N GLN A 141 14.54 -21.91 -13.08
CA GLN A 141 15.83 -21.41 -12.59
C GLN A 141 15.54 -20.46 -11.43
N LEU A 142 15.65 -20.95 -10.23
CA LEU A 142 15.53 -20.17 -9.00
C LEU A 142 16.84 -20.25 -8.23
N PRO A 143 17.20 -19.20 -7.49
CA PRO A 143 18.27 -19.30 -6.50
C PRO A 143 17.99 -20.44 -5.51
N ASP A 144 19.03 -21.17 -5.09
CA ASP A 144 18.88 -22.31 -4.17
C ASP A 144 18.24 -21.92 -2.83
N ASP A 145 18.46 -20.69 -2.40
CA ASP A 145 17.88 -20.12 -1.18
C ASP A 145 16.39 -19.75 -1.27
N CYS A 146 15.74 -20.02 -2.39
CA CYS A 146 14.30 -19.84 -2.55
C CYS A 146 13.48 -20.98 -1.95
N TYR A 147 14.03 -22.19 -1.94
CA TYR A 147 13.32 -23.37 -1.46
C TYR A 147 13.14 -23.33 0.06
N GLY A 148 11.87 -23.43 0.52
CA GLY A 148 11.49 -23.22 1.91
C GLY A 148 11.23 -21.73 2.27
N GLU A 149 11.79 -20.80 1.49
CA GLU A 149 11.68 -19.35 1.75
C GLU A 149 10.78 -18.62 0.73
N CYS A 150 10.07 -19.36 -0.13
CA CYS A 150 9.15 -18.82 -1.11
C CYS A 150 7.78 -19.53 -1.06
N ILE A 151 6.75 -18.77 -1.41
CA ILE A 151 5.48 -19.33 -1.84
C ILE A 151 5.42 -19.31 -3.37
N VAL A 152 4.60 -20.16 -3.93
CA VAL A 152 4.26 -20.15 -5.35
C VAL A 152 2.76 -20.00 -5.52
N GLU A 153 2.37 -19.09 -6.40
CA GLU A 153 0.98 -18.76 -6.72
C GLU A 153 0.68 -19.03 -8.19
N GLN A 154 -0.58 -19.36 -8.48
CA GLN A 154 -1.06 -19.37 -9.86
C GLN A 154 -0.93 -17.98 -10.48
N GLY A 155 -0.44 -17.91 -11.71
CA GLY A 155 -0.51 -16.69 -12.51
C GLY A 155 -1.95 -16.37 -12.89
N ILE A 156 -2.48 -15.28 -12.40
CA ILE A 156 -3.87 -14.86 -12.61
C ILE A 156 -3.99 -14.00 -13.86
N ASN A 157 -5.00 -14.29 -14.69
CA ASN A 157 -5.45 -13.37 -15.73
C ASN A 157 -6.44 -12.39 -15.11
N PHE A 158 -6.11 -11.11 -15.11
CA PHE A 158 -6.92 -10.05 -14.52
C PHE A 158 -7.12 -8.91 -15.50
N SER A 159 -8.23 -8.20 -15.37
CA SER A 159 -8.56 -7.02 -16.20
C SER A 159 -8.05 -5.72 -15.62
N GLY A 160 -7.61 -5.70 -14.37
CA GLY A 160 -7.10 -4.54 -13.67
C GLY A 160 -6.71 -4.85 -12.24
N GLU A 161 -6.04 -3.89 -11.62
CA GLU A 161 -5.66 -3.93 -10.23
C GLU A 161 -6.38 -2.82 -9.47
N VAL A 162 -6.89 -3.15 -8.29
CA VAL A 162 -7.52 -2.21 -7.39
C VAL A 162 -6.99 -2.36 -5.98
N SER A 163 -7.13 -1.31 -5.19
CA SER A 163 -6.84 -1.38 -3.76
C SER A 163 -7.96 -0.76 -2.94
N LEU A 164 -8.18 -1.30 -1.76
CA LEU A 164 -9.02 -0.72 -0.74
C LEU A 164 -8.15 -0.29 0.44
N VAL A 165 -8.28 0.97 0.84
CA VAL A 165 -7.71 1.50 2.08
C VAL A 165 -8.84 1.63 3.08
N GLY A 166 -8.67 1.05 4.26
CA GLY A 166 -9.62 1.13 5.35
C GLY A 166 -8.93 1.33 6.69
N ALA A 167 -9.69 1.73 7.68
CA ALA A 167 -9.21 1.87 9.05
C ALA A 167 -10.17 1.23 10.04
N ARG A 168 -9.62 0.77 11.16
CA ARG A 168 -10.37 0.28 12.31
C ARG A 168 -9.91 1.00 13.58
N GLY A 169 -10.85 1.42 14.39
CA GLY A 169 -10.62 2.05 15.69
C GLY A 169 -10.48 1.04 16.83
N HIS A 170 -10.09 1.53 18.00
CA HIS A 170 -10.03 0.72 19.24
C HIS A 170 -11.40 0.17 19.66
N ASP A 171 -12.49 0.86 19.30
CA ASP A 171 -13.87 0.45 19.55
C ASP A 171 -14.39 -0.59 18.56
N GLY A 172 -13.56 -0.98 17.57
CA GLY A 172 -13.93 -1.91 16.52
C GLY A 172 -14.67 -1.30 15.33
N SER A 173 -14.98 0.00 15.36
CA SER A 173 -15.58 0.69 14.21
C SER A 173 -14.63 0.68 13.01
N THR A 174 -15.19 0.52 11.81
CA THR A 174 -14.43 0.51 10.56
C THR A 174 -14.94 1.54 9.59
N VAL A 175 -14.04 2.14 8.83
CA VAL A 175 -14.35 3.07 7.74
C VAL A 175 -13.47 2.74 6.53
N PHE A 176 -13.98 2.98 5.32
CA PHE A 176 -13.30 2.62 4.09
C PHE A 176 -13.32 3.77 3.09
N TYR A 177 -12.25 3.89 2.32
CA TYR A 177 -12.22 4.72 1.13
C TYR A 177 -12.85 3.97 -0.05
N PRO A 178 -13.21 4.64 -1.16
CA PRO A 178 -13.59 3.95 -2.37
C PRO A 178 -12.41 3.12 -2.93
N LEU A 179 -12.76 2.05 -3.64
CA LEU A 179 -11.79 1.30 -4.43
C LEU A 179 -11.01 2.22 -5.35
N THR A 180 -9.70 2.05 -5.35
CA THR A 180 -8.77 2.82 -6.17
C THR A 180 -8.22 1.93 -7.26
N HIS A 181 -8.37 2.33 -8.53
CA HIS A 181 -7.73 1.65 -9.65
C HIS A 181 -6.24 1.98 -9.68
N ASN A 182 -5.41 0.98 -9.90
CA ASN A 182 -3.96 1.10 -9.86
C ASN A 182 -3.33 0.61 -11.16
N LEU A 183 -2.32 1.34 -11.64
CA LEU A 183 -1.47 0.92 -12.73
C LEU A 183 -0.06 0.66 -12.18
N HIS A 184 0.35 -0.60 -12.22
CA HIS A 184 1.73 -1.00 -11.98
C HIS A 184 2.48 -1.21 -13.30
N GLN A 185 3.73 -0.77 -13.35
CA GLN A 185 4.66 -1.06 -14.44
C GLN A 185 5.98 -1.53 -13.80
N ASP A 186 6.49 -2.65 -14.24
CA ASP A 186 7.68 -3.29 -13.67
C ASP A 186 7.60 -3.50 -12.15
N GLY A 187 6.40 -3.82 -11.65
CA GLY A 187 6.12 -4.01 -10.22
C GLY A 187 6.02 -2.72 -9.41
N ILE A 188 6.16 -1.54 -10.02
CA ILE A 188 6.11 -0.24 -9.32
C ILE A 188 4.78 0.45 -9.64
N LEU A 189 4.05 0.88 -8.62
CA LEU A 189 2.85 1.68 -8.78
C LEU A 189 3.18 3.03 -9.44
N ARG A 190 2.60 3.27 -10.62
CA ARG A 190 2.80 4.50 -11.41
C ARG A 190 1.70 5.52 -11.16
N THR A 191 0.46 5.05 -11.24
CA THR A 191 -0.72 5.93 -11.22
C THR A 191 -1.86 5.26 -10.49
N SER A 192 -2.62 6.02 -9.73
CA SER A 192 -3.85 5.58 -9.08
C SER A 192 -5.00 6.51 -9.44
N VAL A 193 -6.20 5.95 -9.65
CA VAL A 193 -7.42 6.71 -9.94
C VAL A 193 -8.51 6.27 -8.97
N ALA A 194 -9.06 7.23 -8.24
CA ALA A 194 -10.15 7.02 -7.29
C ALA A 194 -11.39 7.81 -7.69
N PHE A 195 -12.54 7.15 -7.61
CA PHE A 195 -13.84 7.74 -7.90
C PHE A 195 -14.75 7.72 -6.67
N PRO A 196 -15.57 8.75 -6.45
CA PRO A 196 -16.60 8.74 -5.40
C PRO A 196 -17.62 7.61 -5.57
N GLN A 197 -17.86 7.19 -6.82
CA GLN A 197 -18.80 6.13 -7.18
C GLN A 197 -18.05 4.96 -7.79
N ALA A 198 -17.47 4.12 -6.95
CA ALA A 198 -16.90 2.85 -7.36
C ALA A 198 -18.03 1.86 -7.76
N ASN A 199 -17.67 0.79 -8.48
CA ASN A 199 -18.59 -0.33 -8.69
C ASN A 199 -19.08 -0.86 -7.32
N ALA A 200 -20.36 -0.66 -7.04
CA ALA A 200 -20.94 -0.92 -5.71
C ALA A 200 -20.78 -2.39 -5.26
N ALA A 201 -20.86 -3.35 -6.19
CA ALA A 201 -20.68 -4.76 -5.86
C ALA A 201 -19.24 -5.09 -5.51
N GLN A 202 -18.28 -4.56 -6.26
CA GLN A 202 -16.84 -4.74 -5.96
C GLN A 202 -16.46 -4.01 -4.68
N GLN A 203 -17.00 -2.81 -4.45
CA GLN A 203 -16.79 -2.06 -3.20
C GLN A 203 -17.24 -2.87 -1.99
N ALA A 204 -18.48 -3.38 -2.02
CA ALA A 204 -19.03 -4.18 -0.95
C ALA A 204 -18.23 -5.47 -0.71
N GLN A 205 -17.78 -6.14 -1.77
CA GLN A 205 -16.90 -7.30 -1.67
C GLN A 205 -15.58 -6.95 -0.98
N ALA A 206 -14.92 -5.88 -1.41
CA ALA A 206 -13.64 -5.44 -0.86
C ALA A 206 -13.76 -5.03 0.62
N GLU A 207 -14.82 -4.29 0.98
CA GLU A 207 -15.10 -3.89 2.36
C GLU A 207 -15.36 -5.10 3.27
N ALA A 208 -16.11 -6.09 2.79
CA ALA A 208 -16.34 -7.32 3.54
C ALA A 208 -15.04 -8.10 3.77
N MET A 209 -14.18 -8.20 2.75
CA MET A 209 -12.89 -8.90 2.84
C MET A 209 -11.93 -8.18 3.80
N LEU A 210 -11.71 -6.88 3.62
CA LEU A 210 -10.81 -6.11 4.49
C LEU A 210 -11.37 -6.01 5.91
N GLY A 211 -12.69 -5.81 6.07
CA GLY A 211 -13.34 -5.78 7.37
C GLY A 211 -13.18 -7.07 8.17
N ALA A 212 -13.26 -8.23 7.52
CA ALA A 212 -13.01 -9.53 8.14
C ALA A 212 -11.55 -9.64 8.63
N ILE A 213 -10.59 -9.19 7.80
CA ILE A 213 -9.16 -9.20 8.15
C ILE A 213 -8.88 -8.27 9.35
N LEU A 214 -9.38 -7.04 9.29
CA LEU A 214 -9.20 -6.05 10.37
C LEU A 214 -9.76 -6.55 11.70
N SER A 215 -10.92 -7.23 11.64
CA SER A 215 -11.59 -7.79 12.82
C SER A 215 -10.84 -8.99 13.38
N GLU A 216 -10.43 -9.95 12.54
CA GLU A 216 -9.69 -11.14 12.94
C GLU A 216 -8.37 -10.80 13.63
N LEU A 217 -7.65 -9.82 13.08
CA LEU A 217 -6.38 -9.36 13.62
C LEU A 217 -6.52 -8.40 14.80
N ASN A 218 -7.74 -8.02 15.15
CA ASN A 218 -8.01 -6.93 16.09
C ASN A 218 -7.15 -5.68 15.79
N TYR A 219 -6.97 -5.41 14.49
CA TYR A 219 -6.10 -4.35 13.99
C TYR A 219 -6.63 -2.96 14.38
N VAL A 220 -5.74 -2.03 14.68
CA VAL A 220 -6.07 -0.63 14.95
C VAL A 220 -5.22 0.28 14.07
N GLY A 221 -5.84 1.10 13.25
CA GLY A 221 -5.15 1.94 12.28
C GLY A 221 -5.61 1.71 10.85
N VAL A 222 -4.87 2.26 9.91
CA VAL A 222 -5.08 2.08 8.47
C VAL A 222 -4.37 0.82 7.98
N MET A 223 -5.07 0.05 7.15
CA MET A 223 -4.54 -1.07 6.37
C MET A 223 -4.98 -0.91 4.91
N ALA A 224 -4.11 -1.29 4.00
CA ALA A 224 -4.44 -1.40 2.58
C ALA A 224 -4.49 -2.85 2.14
N MET A 225 -5.43 -3.17 1.24
CA MET A 225 -5.58 -4.46 0.59
C MET A 225 -5.51 -4.24 -0.92
N GLU A 226 -4.56 -4.89 -1.58
CA GLU A 226 -4.44 -4.90 -3.04
C GLU A 226 -5.12 -6.13 -3.63
N CYS A 227 -5.88 -5.95 -4.70
CA CYS A 227 -6.64 -7.02 -5.35
C CYS A 227 -6.50 -7.00 -6.87
N PHE A 228 -6.55 -8.18 -7.45
CA PHE A 228 -6.79 -8.37 -8.89
C PHE A 228 -8.28 -8.38 -9.19
N VAL A 229 -8.69 -7.70 -10.26
CA VAL A 229 -10.06 -7.74 -10.78
C VAL A 229 -10.17 -8.88 -11.80
N THR A 230 -11.00 -9.86 -11.50
CA THR A 230 -11.25 -11.01 -12.38
C THR A 230 -12.73 -11.13 -12.74
N PRO A 231 -13.11 -11.93 -13.76
CA PRO A 231 -14.51 -12.20 -14.05
C PRO A 231 -15.28 -12.83 -12.87
N ALA A 232 -14.58 -13.53 -11.97
CA ALA A 232 -15.16 -14.17 -10.78
C ALA A 232 -15.25 -13.24 -9.55
N GLY A 233 -14.75 -12.00 -9.66
CA GLY A 233 -14.69 -11.01 -8.59
C GLY A 233 -13.25 -10.64 -8.21
N LEU A 234 -13.08 -10.11 -7.01
CA LEU A 234 -11.79 -9.68 -6.50
C LEU A 234 -11.00 -10.85 -5.91
N LEU A 235 -9.71 -10.92 -6.23
CA LEU A 235 -8.75 -11.82 -5.58
C LEU A 235 -7.72 -11.00 -4.83
N ILE A 236 -7.53 -11.24 -3.54
CA ILE A 236 -6.52 -10.55 -2.74
C ILE A 236 -5.13 -10.94 -3.24
N ASN A 237 -4.32 -9.93 -3.57
CA ASN A 237 -2.91 -10.08 -3.88
C ASN A 237 -2.05 -9.96 -2.61
N GLU A 238 -2.12 -8.82 -1.92
CA GLU A 238 -1.36 -8.60 -0.69
C GLU A 238 -2.01 -7.56 0.23
N LEU A 239 -1.52 -7.51 1.48
CA LEU A 239 -1.90 -6.54 2.49
C LEU A 239 -0.72 -5.67 2.87
N ALA A 240 -1.00 -4.43 3.27
CA ALA A 240 -0.04 -3.54 3.89
C ALA A 240 -0.63 -3.01 5.22
N PRO A 241 -0.05 -3.37 6.39
CA PRO A 241 -0.57 -2.99 7.71
C PRO A 241 -0.15 -1.56 8.09
N ARG A 242 -0.38 -0.61 7.21
CA ARG A 242 0.03 0.79 7.29
C ARG A 242 -0.68 1.63 6.24
N VAL A 243 -0.46 2.94 6.28
CA VAL A 243 -0.77 3.83 5.15
C VAL A 243 -0.07 3.37 3.87
N HIS A 244 -0.70 3.53 2.73
CA HIS A 244 -0.25 2.93 1.47
C HIS A 244 -0.15 3.94 0.34
N ASN A 245 0.75 3.69 -0.61
CA ASN A 245 0.98 4.57 -1.76
C ASN A 245 -0.29 4.79 -2.60
N SER A 246 -1.10 3.76 -2.79
CA SER A 246 -2.37 3.88 -3.52
C SER A 246 -3.43 4.73 -2.79
N GLY A 247 -3.22 5.07 -1.53
CA GLY A 247 -4.08 5.97 -0.74
C GLY A 247 -3.59 7.41 -0.68
N HIS A 248 -2.50 7.78 -1.35
CA HIS A 248 -1.95 9.16 -1.27
C HIS A 248 -2.87 10.22 -1.87
N TRP A 249 -3.73 9.85 -2.84
CA TRP A 249 -4.75 10.74 -3.39
C TRP A 249 -5.69 11.32 -2.33
N THR A 250 -5.86 10.63 -1.20
CA THR A 250 -6.73 11.06 -0.10
C THR A 250 -6.30 12.38 0.54
N GLN A 251 -5.03 12.78 0.38
CA GLN A 251 -4.53 14.06 0.90
C GLN A 251 -5.25 15.27 0.31
N ASN A 252 -5.73 15.16 -0.92
CA ASN A 252 -6.41 16.25 -1.63
C ASN A 252 -7.85 15.88 -2.03
N GLY A 253 -8.13 14.59 -2.25
CA GLY A 253 -9.41 14.11 -2.76
C GLY A 253 -10.42 13.67 -1.69
N ALA A 254 -10.06 13.64 -0.43
CA ALA A 254 -10.92 13.24 0.67
C ALA A 254 -10.93 14.27 1.80
N SER A 255 -12.02 14.31 2.59
CA SER A 255 -12.14 15.19 3.75
C SER A 255 -11.18 14.84 4.89
N ILE A 256 -10.71 13.59 4.93
CA ILE A 256 -9.74 13.06 5.90
C ILE A 256 -8.76 12.22 5.10
N SER A 257 -7.47 12.55 5.17
CA SER A 257 -6.44 11.74 4.51
C SER A 257 -6.21 10.42 5.24
N GLN A 258 -5.70 9.41 4.54
CA GLN A 258 -5.31 8.14 5.17
C GLN A 258 -4.31 8.33 6.33
N PHE A 259 -3.46 9.33 6.24
CA PHE A 259 -2.47 9.66 7.27
C PHE A 259 -3.14 10.18 8.54
N GLU A 260 -4.05 11.12 8.39
CA GLU A 260 -4.87 11.63 9.49
C GLU A 260 -5.74 10.53 10.08
N LEU A 261 -6.38 9.72 9.23
CA LEU A 261 -7.24 8.62 9.65
C LEU A 261 -6.47 7.58 10.47
N HIS A 262 -5.23 7.26 10.07
CA HIS A 262 -4.36 6.37 10.84
C HIS A 262 -4.06 6.93 12.24
N LEU A 263 -3.66 8.20 12.32
CA LEU A 263 -3.38 8.85 13.60
C LEU A 263 -4.63 8.92 14.49
N ARG A 264 -5.79 9.22 13.92
CA ARG A 264 -7.06 9.22 14.68
C ARG A 264 -7.34 7.83 15.25
N ALA A 265 -7.20 6.78 14.44
CA ALA A 265 -7.45 5.41 14.86
C ALA A 265 -6.56 5.00 16.03
N ILE A 266 -5.24 5.13 15.88
CA ILE A 266 -4.29 4.67 16.91
C ILE A 266 -4.32 5.51 18.20
N THR A 267 -4.76 6.76 18.11
CA THR A 267 -4.85 7.67 19.28
C THR A 267 -6.25 7.69 19.91
N GLY A 268 -7.20 6.89 19.41
CA GLY A 268 -8.57 6.81 19.91
C GLY A 268 -9.38 8.10 19.68
N LEU A 269 -9.12 8.82 18.59
CA LEU A 269 -9.94 9.93 18.12
C LEU A 269 -11.11 9.41 17.26
N PRO A 270 -12.18 10.21 17.07
CA PRO A 270 -13.31 9.80 16.24
C PRO A 270 -12.93 9.44 14.80
N LEU A 271 -13.54 8.38 14.28
CA LEU A 271 -13.33 7.87 12.91
C LEU A 271 -14.65 8.00 12.10
N PRO A 272 -15.04 9.20 11.67
CA PRO A 272 -16.17 9.33 10.76
C PRO A 272 -15.78 8.82 9.37
N GLN A 273 -16.78 8.34 8.62
CA GLN A 273 -16.57 7.97 7.21
C GLN A 273 -16.03 9.17 6.42
N PRO A 274 -14.86 9.05 5.76
CA PRO A 274 -14.33 10.13 4.94
C PRO A 274 -15.29 10.48 3.79
N VAL A 275 -15.49 11.78 3.55
CA VAL A 275 -16.23 12.28 2.39
C VAL A 275 -15.25 12.41 1.22
N ILE A 276 -15.64 11.88 0.08
CA ILE A 276 -14.83 11.98 -1.14
C ILE A 276 -15.35 13.17 -1.94
N ASN A 277 -14.48 14.13 -2.15
CA ASN A 277 -14.87 15.43 -2.71
C ASN A 277 -15.06 15.36 -4.23
N SER A 278 -14.23 14.56 -4.91
CA SER A 278 -14.21 14.49 -6.37
C SER A 278 -13.40 13.29 -6.86
N PRO A 279 -13.53 12.89 -8.12
CA PRO A 279 -12.55 12.04 -8.79
C PRO A 279 -11.13 12.55 -8.58
N SER A 280 -10.22 11.64 -8.30
CA SER A 280 -8.83 11.97 -7.95
C SER A 280 -7.85 11.07 -8.68
N VAL A 281 -6.75 11.66 -9.13
CA VAL A 281 -5.63 10.95 -9.76
C VAL A 281 -4.37 11.22 -8.96
N MET A 282 -3.63 10.18 -8.65
CA MET A 282 -2.29 10.27 -8.08
C MET A 282 -1.28 9.76 -9.10
N VAL A 283 -0.24 10.53 -9.37
CA VAL A 283 0.89 10.15 -10.21
C VAL A 283 2.16 10.10 -9.37
N ASN A 284 2.76 8.92 -9.25
CA ASN A 284 4.03 8.78 -8.53
C ASN A 284 5.17 9.42 -9.33
N LEU A 285 6.01 10.18 -8.66
CA LEU A 285 7.26 10.71 -9.20
C LEU A 285 8.40 9.72 -8.87
N ILE A 286 8.97 9.09 -9.91
CA ILE A 286 9.93 8.00 -9.78
C ILE A 286 11.19 8.37 -10.55
N GLY A 287 12.31 8.50 -9.85
CA GLY A 287 13.61 8.78 -10.45
C GLY A 287 13.68 10.07 -11.28
N THR A 288 12.79 11.02 -11.03
CA THR A 288 12.72 12.31 -11.74
C THR A 288 13.11 13.46 -10.84
N ASP A 289 13.71 14.48 -11.41
CA ASP A 289 14.05 15.71 -10.69
C ASP A 289 12.81 16.55 -10.39
N LEU A 290 12.92 17.38 -9.36
CA LEU A 290 11.89 18.34 -8.98
C LEU A 290 11.70 19.39 -10.08
N ASN A 291 10.46 19.57 -10.53
CA ASN A 291 10.09 20.59 -11.50
C ASN A 291 8.89 21.40 -11.00
N TYR A 292 9.12 22.65 -10.64
CA TYR A 292 8.06 23.55 -10.19
C TYR A 292 7.08 23.99 -11.30
N ASP A 293 7.36 23.70 -12.56
CA ASP A 293 6.44 23.98 -13.66
C ASP A 293 5.14 23.17 -13.56
N TRP A 294 5.16 22.05 -12.85
CA TRP A 294 3.93 21.30 -12.52
C TRP A 294 2.91 22.18 -11.76
N LEU A 295 3.40 23.11 -10.91
CA LEU A 295 2.56 24.00 -10.12
C LEU A 295 1.92 25.16 -10.92
N LYS A 296 2.24 25.28 -12.21
CA LYS A 296 1.52 26.19 -13.11
C LYS A 296 0.12 25.66 -13.46
N LEU A 297 -0.12 24.37 -13.23
CA LEU A 297 -1.41 23.72 -13.45
C LEU A 297 -2.23 23.75 -12.16
N PRO A 298 -3.40 24.43 -12.14
CA PRO A 298 -4.11 24.77 -10.90
C PRO A 298 -4.68 23.58 -10.14
N LEU A 299 -4.84 22.42 -10.80
CA LEU A 299 -5.35 21.20 -10.15
C LEU A 299 -4.23 20.32 -9.57
N VAL A 300 -2.97 20.69 -9.79
CA VAL A 300 -1.82 19.87 -9.38
C VAL A 300 -1.39 20.23 -7.97
N HIS A 301 -1.33 19.22 -7.11
CA HIS A 301 -0.80 19.29 -5.76
C HIS A 301 0.48 18.45 -5.69
N LEU A 302 1.61 19.10 -5.44
CA LEU A 302 2.92 18.45 -5.33
C LEU A 302 3.18 18.00 -3.89
N HIS A 303 3.56 16.74 -3.75
CA HIS A 303 4.06 16.15 -2.51
C HIS A 303 5.47 15.61 -2.74
N TRP A 304 6.48 16.43 -2.48
CA TRP A 304 7.89 16.07 -2.64
C TRP A 304 8.45 15.48 -1.34
N TYR A 305 9.23 14.38 -1.45
CA TYR A 305 9.69 13.63 -0.29
C TYR A 305 11.06 14.07 0.25
N ASP A 306 11.74 14.96 -0.46
CA ASP A 306 13.08 15.44 -0.09
C ASP A 306 14.09 14.27 0.02
N LYS A 307 14.06 13.42 -0.98
CA LYS A 307 14.95 12.27 -1.14
C LYS A 307 15.89 12.48 -2.30
N GLU A 308 17.08 11.89 -2.19
CA GLU A 308 17.99 11.80 -3.31
C GLU A 308 17.32 11.09 -4.51
N VAL A 309 17.40 11.73 -5.67
CA VAL A 309 16.87 11.18 -6.91
C VAL A 309 17.76 10.03 -7.39
N ARG A 310 17.15 8.86 -7.59
CA ARG A 310 17.79 7.66 -8.14
C ARG A 310 16.80 6.91 -9.03
N PRO A 311 17.28 6.20 -10.08
CA PRO A 311 16.41 5.37 -10.90
C PRO A 311 15.55 4.41 -10.07
N GLY A 312 14.26 4.32 -10.38
CA GLY A 312 13.30 3.46 -9.69
C GLY A 312 12.88 3.90 -8.29
N ARG A 313 13.43 5.00 -7.74
CA ARG A 313 13.09 5.50 -6.41
C ARG A 313 11.92 6.46 -6.48
N LYS A 314 10.89 6.21 -5.67
CA LYS A 314 9.78 7.15 -5.45
C LYS A 314 10.31 8.38 -4.70
N VAL A 315 10.25 9.55 -5.32
CA VAL A 315 10.78 10.82 -4.80
C VAL A 315 9.70 11.85 -4.48
N GLY A 316 8.47 11.56 -4.90
CA GLY A 316 7.29 12.39 -4.67
C GLY A 316 6.07 11.81 -5.32
N HIS A 317 4.97 12.54 -5.27
CA HIS A 317 3.79 12.29 -6.08
C HIS A 317 3.06 13.60 -6.38
N LEU A 318 2.26 13.56 -7.44
CA LEU A 318 1.31 14.60 -7.79
C LEU A 318 -0.08 14.08 -7.52
N ASN A 319 -0.91 14.86 -6.82
CA ASN A 319 -2.35 14.62 -6.73
C ASN A 319 -3.08 15.65 -7.58
N LEU A 320 -4.11 15.18 -8.29
CA LEU A 320 -5.03 16.01 -9.04
C LEU A 320 -6.45 15.57 -8.69
N ASN A 321 -7.34 16.51 -8.50
CA ASN A 321 -8.75 16.20 -8.25
C ASN A 321 -9.64 17.33 -8.75
N ASP A 322 -10.78 16.95 -9.34
CA ASP A 322 -11.83 17.86 -9.79
C ASP A 322 -13.14 17.09 -9.96
N ALA A 323 -14.26 17.77 -9.68
CA ALA A 323 -15.59 17.24 -10.00
C ALA A 323 -15.86 17.17 -11.51
N ASP A 324 -15.22 18.03 -12.29
CA ASP A 324 -15.25 18.06 -13.75
C ASP A 324 -14.14 17.15 -14.29
N THR A 325 -14.53 15.97 -14.77
CA THR A 325 -13.59 14.96 -15.30
C THR A 325 -12.93 15.41 -16.61
N ASP A 326 -13.58 16.25 -17.42
CA ASP A 326 -13.00 16.77 -18.66
C ASP A 326 -11.85 17.74 -18.33
N ARG A 327 -12.05 18.61 -17.33
CA ARG A 327 -11.01 19.52 -16.84
C ARG A 327 -9.85 18.76 -16.19
N LEU A 328 -10.16 17.71 -15.42
CA LEU A 328 -9.14 16.82 -14.83
C LEU A 328 -8.34 16.13 -15.94
N SER A 329 -9.00 15.58 -16.95
CA SER A 329 -8.34 14.94 -18.10
C SER A 329 -7.48 15.92 -18.90
N ALA A 330 -7.97 17.13 -19.17
CA ALA A 330 -7.20 18.16 -19.85
C ALA A 330 -5.95 18.59 -19.05
N THR A 331 -6.04 18.64 -17.71
CA THR A 331 -4.89 18.93 -16.85
C THR A 331 -3.86 17.81 -16.89
N LEU A 332 -4.31 16.55 -16.91
CA LEU A 332 -3.43 15.40 -17.09
C LEU A 332 -2.67 15.46 -18.41
N GLU A 333 -3.34 15.82 -19.50
CA GLU A 333 -2.71 15.99 -20.81
C GLU A 333 -1.67 17.12 -20.79
N ALA A 334 -1.97 18.23 -20.12
CA ALA A 334 -1.03 19.35 -19.96
C ALA A 334 0.20 18.99 -19.11
N LEU A 335 0.12 17.96 -18.26
CA LEU A 335 1.27 17.43 -17.51
C LEU A 335 2.24 16.64 -18.38
N VAL A 336 1.79 16.00 -19.47
CA VAL A 336 2.63 15.11 -20.28
C VAL A 336 3.93 15.77 -20.73
N PRO A 337 3.93 16.97 -21.33
CA PRO A 337 5.18 17.62 -21.75
C PRO A 337 6.07 18.10 -20.61
N LEU A 338 5.56 18.11 -19.38
CA LEU A 338 6.31 18.56 -18.17
C LEU A 338 6.91 17.38 -17.39
N LEU A 339 6.63 16.16 -17.80
CA LEU A 339 7.12 14.92 -17.19
C LEU A 339 8.02 14.17 -18.17
N PRO A 340 8.91 13.28 -17.69
CA PRO A 340 9.67 12.37 -18.55
C PRO A 340 8.75 11.52 -19.45
N PRO A 341 9.20 11.14 -20.66
CA PRO A 341 8.34 10.45 -21.66
C PRO A 341 7.68 9.16 -21.16
N GLU A 342 8.29 8.43 -20.23
CA GLU A 342 7.76 7.21 -19.65
C GLU A 342 6.48 7.38 -18.83
N TYR A 343 6.11 8.61 -18.48
CA TYR A 343 4.87 8.91 -17.76
C TYR A 343 3.64 8.96 -18.68
N ALA A 344 3.82 9.16 -19.99
CA ALA A 344 2.73 9.37 -20.93
C ALA A 344 1.72 8.21 -20.92
N SER A 345 2.20 6.96 -20.88
CA SER A 345 1.31 5.78 -20.84
C SER A 345 0.46 5.72 -19.58
N GLY A 346 1.02 6.08 -18.43
CA GLY A 346 0.30 6.13 -17.15
C GLY A 346 -0.76 7.23 -17.13
N ILE A 347 -0.47 8.38 -17.73
CA ILE A 347 -1.43 9.48 -17.86
C ILE A 347 -2.57 9.09 -18.81
N THR A 348 -2.27 8.51 -19.97
CA THR A 348 -3.30 8.01 -20.91
C THR A 348 -4.19 6.95 -20.25
N TRP A 349 -3.58 6.03 -19.47
CA TRP A 349 -4.35 5.06 -18.71
C TRP A 349 -5.27 5.75 -17.68
N ALA A 350 -4.79 6.74 -16.93
CA ALA A 350 -5.61 7.49 -15.99
C ALA A 350 -6.80 8.17 -16.67
N GLN A 351 -6.58 8.83 -17.81
CA GLN A 351 -7.62 9.45 -18.59
C GLN A 351 -8.69 8.42 -19.04
N SER A 352 -8.27 7.20 -19.44
CA SER A 352 -9.21 6.13 -19.79
C SER A 352 -10.08 5.65 -18.64
N LYS A 353 -9.70 5.92 -17.39
CA LYS A 353 -10.48 5.60 -16.19
C LYS A 353 -11.41 6.74 -15.76
N LEU A 354 -11.23 7.95 -16.30
CA LEU A 354 -12.09 9.10 -16.03
C LEU A 354 -13.33 9.14 -16.94
N LEU A 355 -13.30 8.40 -18.06
CA LEU A 355 -14.40 8.25 -19.00
C LEU A 355 -15.39 7.17 -18.51
#